data_a082725e8cd7d6385774301ac7284ca5
#
_entry.id   a082725e8cd7d6385774301ac7284ca5
#
_cell.length_a   1.000
_cell.length_b   1.000
_cell.length_c   1.000
_cell.angle_alpha   90.00
_cell.angle_beta   90.00
_cell.angle_gamma   90.00
#
_symmetry.space_group_name_H-M   'P 1'
#
loop_
_entity.id
_entity.type
_entity.pdbx_description
1 polymer ?
#
loop_
_entity_poly.entity_id
_entity_poly.type
_entity_poly.pdbx_seq_one_letter_code
_entity_poly.pdbx_strand_id
1 'polypeptide(L)'
;IDHFKHVNDTYGHACGDAVLSEVSSIMKMYMKRKGIVARWGGEEFLLAFKEMEIADSVECLEELLEEIRGTVITYSDEVSVSVTMTFGIVQGNPDINIDHIVRVADDKLYYGKNNGRNQIVQ
;
A
#
# COMPACT_ATOMS: atom_id res chain seq x y z
N ILE A 1 4.13 -2.98 -0.32
CA ILE A 1 5.39 -2.19 -0.16
C ILE A 1 6.40 -2.68 -1.18
N ASP A 2 6.93 -1.75 -1.97
CA ASP A 2 7.92 -2.08 -3.01
C ASP A 2 9.28 -2.44 -2.39
N HIS A 3 9.89 -3.50 -2.93
CA HIS A 3 11.23 -3.94 -2.52
C HIS A 3 11.40 -4.21 -1.02
N PHE A 4 10.33 -4.65 -0.36
CA PHE A 4 10.34 -4.93 1.08
C PHE A 4 11.35 -6.03 1.45
N LYS A 5 11.47 -7.06 0.62
CA LYS A 5 12.47 -8.11 0.81
C LYS A 5 13.90 -7.54 0.83
N HIS A 6 14.18 -6.55 -0.03
CA HIS A 6 15.47 -5.87 -0.05
C HIS A 6 15.75 -5.14 1.27
N VAL A 7 14.73 -4.50 1.86
CA VAL A 7 14.86 -3.86 3.19
C VAL A 7 15.26 -4.88 4.24
N ASN A 8 14.55 -6.01 4.31
CA ASN A 8 14.87 -7.08 5.25
C ASN A 8 16.26 -7.67 5.04
N ASP A 9 16.62 -7.94 3.80
CA ASP A 9 17.92 -8.56 3.46
C ASP A 9 19.10 -7.61 3.72
N THR A 10 18.89 -6.30 3.55
CA THR A 10 19.94 -5.28 3.73
C THR A 10 20.08 -4.81 5.16
N TYR A 11 18.97 -4.57 5.86
CA TYR A 11 18.93 -3.92 7.17
C TYR A 11 18.41 -4.81 8.30
N GLY A 12 17.92 -6.00 7.98
CA GLY A 12 17.35 -6.94 8.92
C GLY A 12 15.84 -6.81 9.11
N HIS A 13 15.23 -7.86 9.67
CA HIS A 13 13.77 -7.94 9.87
C HIS A 13 13.24 -6.88 10.85
N ALA A 14 14.03 -6.47 11.84
CA ALA A 14 13.61 -5.41 12.76
C ALA A 14 13.44 -4.06 12.05
N CYS A 15 14.30 -3.76 11.07
CA CYS A 15 14.12 -2.59 10.21
C CYS A 15 12.87 -2.73 9.33
N GLY A 16 12.65 -3.91 8.76
CA GLY A 16 11.42 -4.22 8.02
C GLY A 16 10.16 -4.02 8.84
N ASP A 17 10.17 -4.43 10.11
CA ASP A 17 9.06 -4.21 11.04
C ASP A 17 8.83 -2.72 11.30
N ALA A 18 9.88 -1.92 11.42
CA ALA A 18 9.79 -0.47 11.56
C ALA A 18 9.15 0.16 10.31
N VAL A 19 9.52 -0.29 9.12
CA VAL A 19 8.91 0.14 7.85
C VAL A 19 7.42 -0.21 7.81
N LEU A 20 7.06 -1.45 8.15
CA LEU A 20 5.65 -1.88 8.21
C LEU A 20 4.84 -1.03 9.17
N SER A 21 5.37 -0.75 10.34
CA SER A 21 4.71 0.06 11.37
C SER A 21 4.44 1.49 10.88
N GLU A 22 5.44 2.14 10.30
CA GLU A 22 5.33 3.50 9.81
C GLU A 22 4.36 3.60 8.63
N VAL A 23 4.50 2.74 7.63
CA VAL A 23 3.60 2.69 6.47
C VAL A 23 2.17 2.40 6.91
N SER A 24 1.98 1.47 7.84
CA SER A 24 0.66 1.15 8.41
C SER A 24 0.03 2.36 9.09
N SER A 25 0.80 3.13 9.84
CA SER A 25 0.32 4.35 10.52
C SER A 25 -0.10 5.42 9.52
N ILE A 26 0.67 5.63 8.46
CA ILE A 26 0.34 6.57 7.39
C ILE A 26 -0.96 6.15 6.69
N MET A 27 -1.08 4.88 6.33
CA MET A 27 -2.30 4.36 5.70
C MET A 27 -3.53 4.54 6.57
N LYS A 28 -3.43 4.23 7.85
CA LYS A 28 -4.56 4.41 8.80
C LYS A 28 -5.00 5.86 8.90
N MET A 29 -4.05 6.79 8.89
CA MET A 29 -4.35 8.22 8.92
C MET A 29 -5.11 8.66 7.67
N TYR A 30 -4.67 8.25 6.49
CA TYR A 30 -5.34 8.58 5.21
C TYR A 30 -6.71 7.93 5.07
N MET A 31 -6.87 6.70 5.58
CA MET A 31 -8.12 5.95 5.47
C MET A 31 -9.14 6.29 6.56
N LYS A 32 -8.77 7.10 7.54
CA LYS A 32 -9.69 7.51 8.61
C LYS A 32 -10.95 8.16 8.04
N ARG A 33 -12.11 7.64 8.41
CA ARG A 33 -13.43 8.06 7.92
C ARG A 33 -13.69 7.78 6.43
N LYS A 34 -12.76 7.17 5.72
CA LYS A 34 -12.92 6.82 4.30
C LYS A 34 -13.12 5.33 4.07
N GLY A 35 -12.73 4.51 5.03
CA GLY A 35 -12.82 3.07 4.90
C GLY A 35 -11.96 2.34 5.92
N ILE A 36 -11.49 1.16 5.54
CA ILE A 36 -10.69 0.29 6.40
C ILE A 36 -9.35 -0.05 5.77
N VAL A 37 -8.39 -0.37 6.64
CA VAL A 37 -7.09 -0.92 6.28
C VAL A 37 -6.91 -2.24 7.01
N ALA A 38 -6.48 -3.26 6.29
CA ALA A 38 -6.12 -4.55 6.86
C ALA A 38 -4.77 -5.00 6.30
N ARG A 39 -3.95 -5.61 7.15
CA ARG A 39 -2.77 -6.29 6.68
C ARG A 39 -3.21 -7.64 6.07
N TRP A 40 -2.93 -7.83 4.79
CA TRP A 40 -3.37 -9.00 4.04
C TRP A 40 -2.34 -10.13 4.09
N GLY A 41 -1.07 -9.79 4.05
CA GLY A 41 0.06 -10.71 4.11
C GLY A 41 1.32 -9.98 4.53
N GLY A 42 2.49 -10.57 4.40
CA GLY A 42 3.78 -10.04 4.87
C GLY A 42 3.96 -8.53 4.68
N GLU A 43 4.05 -8.08 3.43
CA GLU A 43 4.17 -6.68 3.04
C GLU A 43 2.93 -6.16 2.28
N GLU A 44 1.83 -6.91 2.30
CA GLU A 44 0.61 -6.61 1.56
C GLU A 44 -0.48 -6.09 2.47
N PHE A 45 -1.22 -5.10 1.98
CA PHE A 45 -2.34 -4.47 2.67
C PHE A 45 -3.56 -4.43 1.77
N LEU A 46 -4.72 -4.56 2.38
CA LEU A 46 -6.01 -4.36 1.73
C LEU A 46 -6.64 -3.08 2.26
N LEU A 47 -7.00 -2.18 1.36
CA LEU A 47 -7.72 -0.95 1.67
C LEU A 47 -9.10 -1.04 1.02
N ALA A 48 -10.15 -0.80 1.79
CA ALA A 48 -11.51 -0.75 1.28
C ALA A 48 -12.11 0.62 1.55
N PHE A 49 -12.36 1.37 0.50
CA PHE A 49 -13.05 2.65 0.57
C PHE A 49 -14.55 2.43 0.66
N LYS A 50 -15.20 3.20 1.51
CA LYS A 50 -16.65 3.12 1.74
C LYS A 50 -17.34 4.32 1.10
N GLU A 51 -18.35 4.04 0.27
CA GLU A 51 -19.20 5.08 -0.33
C GLU A 51 -18.40 6.16 -1.09
N MET A 52 -17.36 5.73 -1.80
CA MET A 52 -16.52 6.61 -2.61
C MET A 52 -16.48 6.12 -4.06
N GLU A 53 -16.53 7.06 -4.97
CA GLU A 53 -16.27 6.80 -6.38
C GLU A 53 -14.79 6.44 -6.59
N ILE A 54 -14.52 5.63 -7.61
CA ILE A 54 -13.15 5.19 -7.88
C ILE A 54 -12.19 6.36 -8.14
N ALA A 55 -12.65 7.41 -8.81
CA ALA A 55 -11.83 8.58 -9.07
C ALA A 55 -11.35 9.27 -7.78
N ASP A 56 -12.23 9.42 -6.79
CA ASP A 56 -11.90 10.02 -5.49
C ASP A 56 -10.98 9.10 -4.69
N SER A 57 -11.20 7.80 -4.80
CA SER A 57 -10.34 6.79 -4.16
C SER A 57 -8.92 6.80 -4.73
N VAL A 58 -8.80 6.94 -6.05
CA VAL A 58 -7.50 7.05 -6.74
C VAL A 58 -6.77 8.32 -6.30
N GLU A 59 -7.47 9.46 -6.23
CA GLU A 59 -6.88 10.72 -5.75
C GLU A 59 -6.34 10.55 -4.32
N CYS A 60 -7.11 9.93 -3.44
CA CYS A 60 -6.66 9.61 -2.08
C CYS A 60 -5.42 8.72 -2.07
N LEU A 61 -5.36 7.71 -2.94
CA LEU A 61 -4.19 6.83 -3.06
C LEU A 61 -2.97 7.56 -3.63
N GLU A 62 -3.16 8.51 -4.54
CA GLU A 62 -2.07 9.33 -5.06
C GLU A 62 -1.44 10.18 -3.95
N GLU A 63 -2.26 10.82 -3.13
CA GLU A 63 -1.80 11.57 -1.96
C GLU A 63 -1.07 10.67 -0.95
N LEU A 64 -1.63 9.49 -0.66
CA LEU A 64 -1.04 8.50 0.22
C LEU A 64 0.32 8.03 -0.32
N LEU A 65 0.40 7.73 -1.60
CA LEU A 65 1.63 7.29 -2.24
C LEU A 65 2.72 8.37 -2.17
N GLU A 66 2.34 9.62 -2.38
CA GLU A 66 3.26 10.76 -2.28
C GLU A 66 3.77 10.94 -0.84
N GLU A 67 2.91 10.81 0.15
CA GLU A 67 3.29 10.87 1.57
C GLU A 67 4.27 9.75 1.94
N ILE A 68 4.00 8.51 1.52
CA ILE A 68 4.89 7.37 1.76
C ILE A 68 6.23 7.61 1.08
N ARG A 69 6.20 8.05 -0.17
CA ARG A 69 7.39 8.34 -0.97
C ARG A 69 8.28 9.40 -0.34
N GLY A 70 7.68 10.42 0.27
CA GLY A 70 8.36 11.52 0.94
C GLY A 70 8.80 11.24 2.38
N THR A 71 8.40 10.10 2.95
CA THR A 71 8.71 9.77 4.34
C THR A 71 10.05 9.08 4.47
N VAL A 72 10.91 9.62 5.33
CA VAL A 72 12.16 8.97 5.73
C VAL A 72 11.93 8.23 7.05
N ILE A 73 12.10 6.92 7.02
CA ILE A 73 11.90 6.05 8.18
C ILE A 73 13.26 5.86 8.86
N THR A 74 13.43 6.46 10.02
CA THR A 74 14.66 6.35 10.82
C THR A 74 14.55 5.14 11.74
N TYR A 75 15.34 4.11 11.45
CA TYR A 75 15.40 2.89 12.24
C TYR A 75 16.44 3.02 13.38
N SER A 76 17.58 3.63 13.07
CA SER A 76 18.66 3.89 14.04
C SER A 76 19.42 5.15 13.63
N ASP A 77 20.41 5.55 14.42
CA ASP A 77 21.26 6.72 14.12
C ASP A 77 22.00 6.59 12.79
N GLU A 78 22.23 5.34 12.32
CA GLU A 78 22.98 5.04 11.12
C GLU A 78 22.11 4.55 9.96
N VAL A 79 20.85 4.19 10.22
CA VAL A 79 19.96 3.57 9.20
C VAL A 79 18.68 4.37 9.06
N SER A 80 18.51 4.96 7.88
CA SER A 80 17.26 5.57 7.43
C SER A 80 16.89 4.98 6.09
N VAL A 81 15.63 4.62 5.91
CA VAL A 81 15.12 4.03 4.68
C VAL A 81 13.91 4.78 4.17
N SER A 82 13.74 4.79 2.85
CA SER A 82 12.54 5.28 2.19
C SER A 82 11.99 4.16 1.31
N VAL A 83 10.68 4.07 1.22
CA VAL A 83 10.01 3.07 0.40
C VAL A 83 8.96 3.70 -0.50
N THR A 84 8.58 2.98 -1.52
CA THR A 84 7.42 3.29 -2.34
C THR A 84 6.39 2.18 -2.24
N MET A 85 5.22 2.39 -2.77
CA MET A 85 4.18 1.37 -2.83
C MET A 85 3.60 1.26 -4.24
N THR A 86 3.04 0.10 -4.52
CA THR A 86 2.26 -0.17 -5.72
C THR A 86 0.87 -0.58 -5.30
N PHE A 87 -0.14 -0.02 -5.95
CA PHE A 87 -1.54 -0.31 -5.67
C PHE A 87 -2.26 -0.81 -6.91
N GLY A 88 -3.07 -1.83 -6.74
CA GLY A 88 -4.11 -2.20 -7.70
C GLY A 88 -5.46 -1.82 -7.13
N ILE A 89 -6.29 -1.10 -7.87
CA ILE A 89 -7.60 -0.67 -7.42
C ILE A 89 -8.69 -1.08 -8.39
N VAL A 90 -9.83 -1.47 -7.85
CA VAL A 90 -11.02 -1.85 -8.60
C VAL A 90 -12.27 -1.33 -7.90
N GLN A 91 -13.26 -0.94 -8.69
CA GLN A 91 -14.57 -0.56 -8.15
C GLN A 91 -15.27 -1.80 -7.59
N GLY A 92 -15.67 -1.74 -6.32
CA GLY A 92 -16.49 -2.77 -5.71
C GLY A 92 -17.91 -2.76 -6.27
N ASN A 93 -18.51 -3.92 -6.30
CA ASN A 93 -19.91 -4.10 -6.70
C ASN A 93 -20.54 -5.14 -5.78
N PRO A 94 -21.65 -4.81 -5.07
CA PRO A 94 -22.28 -5.75 -4.13
C PRO A 94 -22.82 -7.02 -4.78
N ASP A 95 -23.04 -7.01 -6.09
CA ASP A 95 -23.51 -8.17 -6.86
C ASP A 95 -22.38 -9.11 -7.31
N ILE A 96 -21.13 -8.72 -7.07
CA ILE A 96 -19.95 -9.52 -7.43
C ILE A 96 -19.32 -10.10 -6.18
N ASN A 97 -18.93 -11.38 -6.26
CA ASN A 97 -18.23 -12.05 -5.17
C ASN A 97 -16.94 -11.30 -4.79
N ILE A 98 -16.75 -11.09 -3.50
CA ILE A 98 -15.58 -10.37 -2.95
C ILE A 98 -14.26 -11.02 -3.37
N ASP A 99 -14.19 -12.34 -3.44
CA ASP A 99 -12.96 -13.04 -3.87
C ASP A 99 -12.59 -12.70 -5.30
N HIS A 100 -13.60 -12.51 -6.17
CA HIS A 100 -13.36 -12.07 -7.54
C HIS A 100 -12.84 -10.63 -7.60
N ILE A 101 -13.43 -9.74 -6.81
CA ILE A 101 -13.00 -8.33 -6.73
C ILE A 101 -11.55 -8.25 -6.25
N VAL A 102 -11.21 -8.97 -5.20
CA VAL A 102 -9.84 -9.03 -4.66
C VAL A 102 -8.86 -9.57 -5.70
N ARG A 103 -9.26 -10.61 -6.44
CA ARG A 103 -8.41 -11.17 -7.52
C ARG A 103 -8.12 -10.15 -8.61
N VAL A 104 -9.14 -9.40 -9.05
CA VAL A 104 -8.94 -8.35 -10.06
C VAL A 104 -7.99 -7.27 -9.57
N ALA A 105 -8.12 -6.85 -8.30
CA ALA A 105 -7.21 -5.89 -7.70
C ALA A 105 -5.78 -6.46 -7.63
N ASP A 106 -5.63 -7.73 -7.27
CA ASP A 106 -4.34 -8.41 -7.19
C ASP A 106 -3.66 -8.53 -8.56
N ASP A 107 -4.42 -8.82 -9.62
CA ASP A 107 -3.90 -8.85 -10.99
C ASP A 107 -3.36 -7.48 -11.41
N LYS A 108 -4.04 -6.41 -11.04
CA LYS A 108 -3.59 -5.03 -11.28
C LYS A 108 -2.33 -4.70 -10.49
N LEU A 109 -2.27 -5.12 -9.23
CA LEU A 109 -1.08 -4.98 -8.39
C LEU A 109 0.12 -5.70 -9.02
N TYR A 110 -0.07 -6.93 -9.46
CA TYR A 110 0.97 -7.71 -10.15
C TYR A 110 1.45 -7.00 -11.42
N TYR A 111 0.53 -6.47 -12.22
CA TYR A 111 0.88 -5.66 -13.39
C TYR A 111 1.76 -4.47 -13.01
N GLY A 112 1.38 -3.71 -11.98
CA GLY A 112 2.15 -2.56 -11.50
C GLY A 112 3.54 -2.94 -11.02
N LYS A 113 3.66 -4.04 -10.29
CA LYS A 113 4.96 -4.56 -9.83
C LYS A 113 5.88 -4.97 -10.96
N ASN A 114 5.35 -5.41 -12.09
CA ASN A 114 6.12 -5.79 -13.28
C ASN A 114 6.33 -4.63 -14.27
N ASN A 115 5.74 -3.48 -14.04
CA ASN A 115 5.81 -2.32 -14.93
C ASN A 115 6.30 -1.06 -14.21
N GLY A 116 7.31 -1.22 -13.36
CA GLY A 116 8.05 -0.11 -12.75
C GLY A 116 7.77 0.14 -11.28
N ARG A 117 6.76 -0.50 -10.69
CA ARG A 117 6.36 -0.25 -9.29
C ARG A 117 6.00 1.22 -9.04
N ASN A 118 5.84 1.63 -7.80
CA ASN A 118 5.65 3.03 -7.40
C ASN A 118 4.52 3.72 -8.19
N GLN A 119 3.35 3.07 -8.24
CA GLN A 119 2.24 3.50 -9.07
C GLN A 119 0.90 2.94 -8.58
N ILE A 120 -0.17 3.49 -9.12
CA ILE A 120 -1.54 3.01 -8.94
C ILE A 120 -2.04 2.49 -10.28
N VAL A 121 -2.54 1.26 -10.31
CA VAL A 121 -3.11 0.63 -11.50
C VAL A 121 -4.62 0.48 -11.31
N GLN A 122 -5.37 1.16 -12.19
CA GLN A 122 -6.83 1.05 -12.27
C GLN A 122 -7.29 -0.09 -13.14
#